data_fae5958ae93e1e6a93d737903862c1af
#
_entry.id   fae5958ae93e1e6a93d737903862c1af
#
_cell.length_a   1.000
_cell.length_b   1.000
_cell.length_c   1.000
_cell.angle_alpha   90.00
_cell.angle_beta   90.00
_cell.angle_gamma   90.00
#
_symmetry.space_group_name_H-M   'P 1'
#
loop_
_entity.id
_entity.type
_entity.pdbx_description
1 polymer ?
#
loop_
_entity_poly.entity_id
_entity_poly.type
_entity_poly.pdbx_seq_one_letter_code
_entity_poly.pdbx_strand_id
1 'polypeptide(L)'
;MVSLIDMYPTLLDLCALPANPKNEGRSLTPLLERPSKAWDHPSLTTLFRYNHSVTTEQYRYIRYEDGSEELYNRQADPNEWTNLAGKKSLKGVKQRLAKHLPN
;
A
#
# COMPACT_ATOMS: atom_id res chain seq x y z
N MET A 1 -0.37 5.91 4.50
CA MET A 1 -1.12 4.63 4.52
C MET A 1 -0.33 3.58 5.30
N VAL A 2 -0.97 2.90 6.23
CA VAL A 2 -0.32 1.90 7.09
C VAL A 2 -1.14 0.61 7.09
N SER A 3 -0.52 -0.48 7.56
CA SER A 3 -1.15 -1.81 7.58
C SER A 3 -1.03 -2.44 8.97
N LEU A 4 -1.89 -3.41 9.26
CA LEU A 4 -1.80 -4.18 10.51
C LEU A 4 -0.46 -4.92 10.63
N ILE A 5 0.14 -5.33 9.53
CA ILE A 5 1.45 -6.01 9.52
C ILE A 5 2.56 -5.13 10.12
N ASP A 6 2.33 -3.81 10.18
CA ASP A 6 3.29 -2.85 10.74
C ASP A 6 3.21 -2.78 12.28
N MET A 7 2.19 -3.37 12.89
CA MET A 7 2.00 -3.27 14.34
C MET A 7 3.06 -4.03 15.14
N TYR A 8 3.43 -5.24 14.70
CA TYR A 8 4.42 -6.04 15.43
C TYR A 8 5.80 -5.36 15.46
N PRO A 9 6.36 -4.89 14.31
CA PRO A 9 7.61 -4.12 14.34
C PRO A 9 7.51 -2.84 15.18
N THR A 10 6.34 -2.18 15.18
CA THR A 10 6.12 -0.98 15.99
C THR A 10 6.20 -1.30 17.48
N LEU A 11 5.56 -2.39 17.92
CA LEU A 11 5.60 -2.81 19.31
C LEU A 11 7.02 -3.20 19.75
N LEU A 12 7.77 -3.90 18.90
CA LEU A 12 9.17 -4.22 19.17
C LEU A 12 10.00 -2.95 19.35
N ASP A 13 9.80 -1.97 18.50
CA ASP A 13 10.53 -0.70 18.54
C ASP A 13 10.18 0.11 19.78
N LEU A 14 8.88 0.23 20.12
CA LEU A 14 8.43 0.94 21.33
C LEU A 14 8.93 0.28 22.61
N CYS A 15 9.08 -1.04 22.63
CA CYS A 15 9.59 -1.78 23.77
C CYS A 15 11.12 -1.90 23.80
N ALA A 16 11.81 -1.26 22.85
CA ALA A 16 13.27 -1.32 22.69
C ALA A 16 13.79 -2.76 22.53
N LEU A 17 13.01 -3.64 21.90
CA LEU A 17 13.39 -5.02 21.62
C LEU A 17 14.05 -5.12 20.25
N PRO A 18 14.91 -6.13 20.02
CA PRO A 18 15.54 -6.32 18.72
C PRO A 18 14.51 -6.58 17.63
N ALA A 19 14.73 -6.01 16.43
CA ALA A 19 13.87 -6.25 15.29
C ALA A 19 13.92 -7.73 14.86
N ASN A 20 12.75 -8.26 14.44
CA ASN A 20 12.67 -9.62 13.92
C ASN A 20 12.76 -9.56 12.38
N PRO A 21 13.84 -10.09 11.78
CA PRO A 21 14.03 -10.00 10.32
C PRO A 21 12.99 -10.76 9.50
N LYS A 22 12.20 -11.63 10.13
CA LYS A 22 11.09 -12.33 9.47
C LYS A 22 9.84 -11.46 9.30
N ASN A 23 9.76 -10.32 10.00
CA ASN A 23 8.64 -9.40 9.85
C ASN A 23 8.75 -8.62 8.55
N GLU A 24 7.66 -8.58 7.78
CA GLU A 24 7.59 -7.85 6.51
C GLU A 24 7.08 -6.42 6.68
N GLY A 25 6.47 -6.11 7.83
CA GLY A 25 5.98 -4.78 8.15
C GLY A 25 7.07 -3.83 8.59
N ARG A 26 6.71 -2.56 8.77
CA ARG A 26 7.61 -1.49 9.18
C ARG A 26 7.13 -0.84 10.46
N SER A 27 8.05 -0.46 11.34
CA SER A 27 7.71 0.28 12.55
C SER A 27 7.03 1.60 12.21
N LEU A 28 5.93 1.91 12.90
CA LEU A 28 5.20 3.16 12.78
C LEU A 28 5.69 4.23 13.76
N THR A 29 6.75 3.94 14.55
CA THR A 29 7.28 4.88 15.52
C THR A 29 7.59 6.26 14.94
N PRO A 30 8.19 6.39 13.73
CA PRO A 30 8.39 7.70 13.12
C PRO A 30 7.10 8.49 12.91
N LEU A 31 5.98 7.82 12.59
CA LEU A 31 4.68 8.48 12.44
C LEU A 31 4.06 8.84 13.78
N LEU A 32 4.31 8.07 14.84
CA LEU A 32 3.84 8.39 16.19
C LEU A 32 4.53 9.62 16.73
N GLU A 33 5.83 9.80 16.44
CA GLU A 33 6.61 10.97 16.83
C GLU A 33 6.26 12.20 15.99
N ARG A 34 6.02 12.01 14.68
CA ARG A 34 5.70 13.07 13.72
C ARG A 34 4.58 12.62 12.81
N PRO A 35 3.31 12.77 13.19
CA PRO A 35 2.18 12.29 12.36
C PRO A 35 2.11 12.88 10.95
N SER A 36 2.68 14.08 10.74
CA SER A 36 2.71 14.74 9.44
C SER A 36 3.90 14.33 8.57
N LYS A 37 4.79 13.45 9.06
CA LYS A 37 5.94 12.99 8.30
C LYS A 37 5.51 12.28 7.02
N ALA A 38 6.21 12.55 5.91
CA ALA A 38 5.98 11.84 4.66
C ALA A 38 6.25 10.33 4.85
N TRP A 39 5.31 9.50 4.37
CA TRP A 39 5.36 8.04 4.52
C TRP A 39 5.17 7.40 3.16
N ASP A 40 6.27 6.87 2.58
CA ASP A 40 6.30 6.36 1.21
C ASP A 40 5.98 4.87 1.09
N HIS A 41 5.45 4.26 2.16
CA HIS A 41 5.19 2.84 2.18
C HIS A 41 3.72 2.55 1.90
N PRO A 42 3.39 2.01 0.71
CA PRO A 42 2.01 1.65 0.40
C PRO A 42 1.55 0.45 1.23
N SER A 43 0.24 0.34 1.40
CA SER A 43 -0.37 -0.84 2.01
C SER A 43 -0.71 -1.85 0.93
N LEU A 44 -0.27 -3.10 1.12
CA LEU A 44 -0.55 -4.20 0.21
C LEU A 44 -1.58 -5.14 0.84
N THR A 45 -2.65 -5.43 0.10
CA THR A 45 -3.68 -6.39 0.50
C THR A 45 -3.78 -7.49 -0.54
N THR A 46 -3.83 -8.74 -0.10
CA THR A 46 -3.95 -9.90 -0.97
C THR A 46 -5.21 -10.68 -0.61
N LEU A 47 -6.04 -11.00 -1.62
CA LEU A 47 -7.20 -11.84 -1.49
C LEU A 47 -7.04 -13.06 -2.39
N PHE A 48 -6.99 -14.26 -1.78
CA PHE A 48 -6.65 -15.51 -2.46
C PHE A 48 -5.29 -15.40 -3.16
N ARG A 49 -5.10 -16.20 -4.20
CA ARG A 49 -3.84 -16.23 -4.95
C ARG A 49 -3.91 -15.25 -6.13
N TYR A 50 -2.90 -14.41 -6.27
CA TYR A 50 -2.73 -13.48 -7.40
C TYR A 50 -3.73 -12.31 -7.48
N ASN A 51 -4.57 -12.10 -6.48
CA ASN A 51 -5.41 -10.91 -6.40
C ASN A 51 -4.81 -9.95 -5.38
N HIS A 52 -4.27 -8.82 -5.85
CA HIS A 52 -3.54 -7.89 -5.01
C HIS A 52 -4.07 -6.47 -5.14
N SER A 53 -4.06 -5.74 -4.04
CA SER A 53 -4.40 -4.32 -3.99
C SER A 53 -3.27 -3.56 -3.33
N VAL A 54 -2.79 -2.51 -3.99
CA VAL A 54 -1.81 -1.57 -3.45
C VAL A 54 -2.50 -0.25 -3.19
N THR A 55 -2.47 0.22 -1.95
CA THR A 55 -3.13 1.46 -1.54
C THR A 55 -2.09 2.46 -1.05
N THR A 56 -2.08 3.64 -1.66
CA THR A 56 -1.32 4.80 -1.21
C THR A 56 -2.30 5.89 -0.74
N GLU A 57 -1.79 7.03 -0.30
CA GLU A 57 -2.66 8.14 0.08
C GLU A 57 -3.48 8.69 -1.08
N GLN A 58 -2.91 8.66 -2.30
CA GLN A 58 -3.56 9.22 -3.49
C GLN A 58 -4.27 8.18 -4.33
N TYR A 59 -3.70 6.98 -4.49
CA TYR A 59 -4.22 5.98 -5.42
C TYR A 59 -4.49 4.65 -4.76
N ARG A 60 -5.44 3.90 -5.34
CA ARG A 60 -5.62 2.47 -5.11
C ARG A 60 -5.51 1.76 -6.44
N TYR A 61 -4.60 0.79 -6.54
CA TYR A 61 -4.39 -0.04 -7.71
C TYR A 61 -4.70 -1.49 -7.36
N ILE A 62 -5.56 -2.13 -8.14
CA ILE A 62 -5.98 -3.51 -7.95
C ILE A 62 -5.62 -4.30 -9.19
N ARG A 63 -4.97 -5.45 -9.02
CA ARG A 63 -4.69 -6.39 -10.09
C ARG A 63 -5.30 -7.73 -9.72
N TYR A 64 -6.07 -8.29 -10.64
CA TYR A 64 -6.69 -9.61 -10.49
C TYR A 64 -5.86 -10.69 -11.17
N GLU A 65 -6.13 -11.97 -10.80
CA GLU A 65 -5.45 -13.14 -11.34
C GLU A 65 -5.57 -13.24 -12.87
N ASP A 66 -6.69 -12.83 -13.44
CA ASP A 66 -6.94 -12.86 -14.89
C ASP A 66 -6.28 -11.71 -15.66
N GLY A 67 -5.55 -10.85 -14.99
CA GLY A 67 -4.90 -9.67 -15.57
C GLY A 67 -5.75 -8.41 -15.60
N SER A 68 -7.00 -8.47 -15.15
CA SER A 68 -7.85 -7.28 -15.01
C SER A 68 -7.26 -6.32 -14.01
N GLU A 69 -7.49 -5.02 -14.22
CA GLU A 69 -6.93 -3.97 -13.38
C GLU A 69 -7.99 -2.94 -13.02
N GLU A 70 -7.89 -2.37 -11.82
CA GLU A 70 -8.66 -1.21 -11.40
C GLU A 70 -7.69 -0.17 -10.81
N LEU A 71 -7.94 1.10 -11.10
CA LEU A 71 -7.16 2.20 -10.57
C LEU A 71 -8.09 3.33 -10.16
N TYR A 72 -7.95 3.81 -8.94
CA TYR A 72 -8.76 4.90 -8.40
C TYR A 72 -7.87 5.99 -7.84
N ASN A 73 -8.26 7.25 -8.09
CA ASN A 73 -7.66 8.41 -7.44
C ASN A 73 -8.46 8.72 -6.18
N ARG A 74 -7.96 8.35 -5.02
CA ARG A 74 -8.68 8.46 -3.75
C ARG A 74 -8.88 9.91 -3.29
N GLN A 75 -8.05 10.84 -3.75
CA GLN A 75 -8.20 12.26 -3.41
C GLN A 75 -9.30 12.94 -4.22
N ALA A 76 -9.37 12.65 -5.53
CA ALA A 76 -10.38 13.22 -6.42
C ALA A 76 -11.69 12.42 -6.43
N ASP A 77 -11.63 11.12 -6.13
CA ASP A 77 -12.77 10.19 -6.16
C ASP A 77 -12.76 9.30 -4.91
N PRO A 78 -13.07 9.85 -3.73
CA PRO A 78 -12.99 9.08 -2.47
C PRO A 78 -13.93 7.89 -2.40
N ASN A 79 -15.01 7.87 -3.21
CA ASN A 79 -15.94 6.75 -3.25
C ASN A 79 -15.58 5.69 -4.28
N GLU A 80 -14.50 5.91 -5.05
CA GLU A 80 -13.98 4.96 -6.05
C GLU A 80 -15.03 4.56 -7.10
N TRP A 81 -15.78 5.55 -7.61
CA TRP A 81 -16.83 5.32 -8.60
C TRP A 81 -16.32 5.20 -10.02
N THR A 82 -15.14 5.77 -10.33
CA THR A 82 -14.59 5.80 -11.68
C THR A 82 -13.28 5.03 -11.75
N ASN A 83 -13.29 3.90 -12.48
CA ASN A 83 -12.08 3.12 -12.73
C ASN A 83 -11.22 3.82 -13.78
N LEU A 84 -9.98 4.17 -13.41
CA LEU A 84 -9.04 4.89 -14.26
C LEU A 84 -8.00 3.97 -14.92
N ALA A 85 -8.08 2.65 -14.75
CA ALA A 85 -7.07 1.71 -15.23
C ALA A 85 -6.87 1.76 -16.75
N GLY A 86 -7.93 2.11 -17.51
CA GLY A 86 -7.88 2.22 -18.96
C GLY A 86 -7.29 3.53 -19.49
N LYS A 87 -6.97 4.50 -18.64
CA LYS A 87 -6.43 5.80 -19.07
C LYS A 87 -4.96 5.72 -19.38
N LYS A 88 -4.57 6.06 -20.60
CA LYS A 88 -3.16 6.04 -21.03
C LYS A 88 -2.29 7.01 -20.24
N SER A 89 -2.83 8.16 -19.85
CA SER A 89 -2.11 9.17 -19.06
C SER A 89 -1.68 8.66 -17.68
N LEU A 90 -2.33 7.61 -17.15
CA LEU A 90 -2.03 7.03 -15.85
C LEU A 90 -1.23 5.72 -15.93
N LYS A 91 -0.75 5.36 -17.11
CA LYS A 91 0.04 4.14 -17.29
C LYS A 91 1.31 4.14 -16.42
N GLY A 92 1.99 5.29 -16.32
CA GLY A 92 3.17 5.44 -15.46
C GLY A 92 2.85 5.25 -13.99
N VAL A 93 1.69 5.73 -13.53
CA VAL A 93 1.21 5.53 -12.17
C VAL A 93 0.98 4.05 -11.90
N LYS A 94 0.30 3.34 -12.80
CA LYS A 94 0.07 1.89 -12.66
C LYS A 94 1.38 1.12 -12.59
N GLN A 95 2.36 1.45 -13.43
CA GLN A 95 3.67 0.79 -13.41
C GLN A 95 4.41 1.02 -12.09
N ARG A 96 4.36 2.24 -11.57
CA ARG A 96 4.97 2.57 -10.28
C ARG A 96 4.34 1.78 -9.13
N LEU A 97 3.02 1.68 -9.10
CA LEU A 97 2.31 0.94 -8.06
C LEU A 97 2.50 -0.58 -8.20
N ALA A 98 2.56 -1.07 -9.43
CA ALA A 98 2.77 -2.50 -9.70
C ALA A 98 4.11 -3.02 -9.19
N LYS A 99 5.11 -2.16 -9.00
CA LYS A 99 6.41 -2.55 -8.44
C LYS A 99 6.31 -3.08 -7.01
N HIS A 100 5.27 -2.70 -6.28
CA HIS A 100 5.04 -3.15 -4.91
C HIS A 100 4.30 -4.48 -4.83
N LEU A 101 3.82 -5.02 -5.97
CA LEU A 101 3.09 -6.28 -5.99
C LEU A 101 4.05 -7.46 -5.87
N PRO A 102 3.68 -8.52 -5.12
CA PRO A 102 4.42 -9.79 -5.18
C PRO A 102 4.19 -10.45 -6.52
N ASN A 103 5.19 -11.17 -6.99
CA ASN A 103 5.09 -11.91 -8.26
C ASN A 103 4.36 -13.22 -8.10
#